data_c722cf8b5759440579c8ffe010200a34
#
_entry.id   c722cf8b5759440579c8ffe010200a34
#
_cell.length_a   1.000
_cell.length_b   1.000
_cell.length_c   1.000
_cell.angle_alpha   90.00
_cell.angle_beta   90.00
_cell.angle_gamma   90.00
#
_symmetry.space_group_name_H-M   'P 1'
#
loop_
_entity.id
_entity.type
_entity.pdbx_description
1 polymer ?
#
loop_
_entity_poly.entity_id
_entity_poly.type
_entity_poly.pdbx_seq_one_letter_code
_entity_poly.pdbx_strand_id
1 'polypeptide(L)'
;MASANSKESLNAFFNNELSFIQTTLNKINDSFDESSGVLTRKEDNTVKIEIIEPFKEIYFINNDGIEIHDLEFNQIKIINKTDLINNSMYNFINDGFSKEGLNIKEIDDSSFSIEENNNFFYFEFINEKVLHIKYKDNMNIDNLIKFYKK
;
A
#
# COMPACT_ATOMS: atom_id res chain seq x y z
N MET A 1 7.92 -19.75 -12.50
CA MET A 1 7.32 -18.71 -12.92
C MET A 1 6.21 -18.11 -12.14
N ALA A 2 5.81 -18.70 -11.05
CA ALA A 2 4.84 -18.13 -10.14
C ALA A 2 5.27 -16.75 -9.67
N SER A 3 6.53 -16.57 -9.24
CA SER A 3 7.01 -15.27 -8.77
C SER A 3 6.97 -14.19 -9.84
N ALA A 4 7.31 -14.53 -11.10
CA ALA A 4 7.26 -13.57 -12.19
C ALA A 4 5.83 -13.14 -12.46
N ASN A 5 4.89 -14.09 -12.46
CA ASN A 5 3.48 -13.78 -12.66
C ASN A 5 2.92 -12.91 -11.53
N SER A 6 3.34 -13.20 -10.29
CA SER A 6 2.90 -12.40 -9.13
C SER A 6 3.39 -10.97 -9.23
N LYS A 7 4.66 -10.75 -9.58
CA LYS A 7 5.22 -9.41 -9.76
C LYS A 7 4.51 -8.65 -10.87
N GLU A 8 4.30 -9.30 -12.01
CA GLU A 8 3.62 -8.69 -13.15
C GLU A 8 2.17 -8.33 -12.80
N SER A 9 1.47 -9.23 -12.14
CA SER A 9 0.08 -9.02 -11.73
C SER A 9 -0.04 -7.84 -10.76
N LEU A 10 0.86 -7.74 -9.79
CA LEU A 10 0.86 -6.64 -8.84
C LEU A 10 1.19 -5.30 -9.52
N ASN A 11 2.22 -5.28 -10.36
CA ASN A 11 2.59 -4.05 -11.06
C ASN A 11 1.47 -3.59 -11.97
N ALA A 12 0.83 -4.49 -12.70
CA ALA A 12 -0.29 -4.17 -13.56
C ALA A 12 -1.48 -3.64 -12.75
N PHE A 13 -1.78 -4.28 -11.63
CA PHE A 13 -2.89 -3.87 -10.77
C PHE A 13 -2.69 -2.45 -10.25
N PHE A 14 -1.50 -2.14 -9.73
CA PHE A 14 -1.20 -0.84 -9.14
C PHE A 14 -0.96 0.27 -10.16
N ASN A 15 -0.97 -0.02 -11.45
CA ASN A 15 -0.95 1.00 -12.50
C ASN A 15 -2.34 1.58 -12.77
N ASN A 16 -3.38 1.01 -12.21
CA ASN A 16 -4.74 1.49 -12.39
C ASN A 16 -5.13 2.47 -11.30
N GLU A 17 -6.20 3.22 -11.53
CA GLU A 17 -6.83 3.98 -10.47
C GLU A 17 -7.55 2.99 -9.56
N LEU A 18 -7.28 3.09 -8.26
CA LEU A 18 -7.80 2.15 -7.27
C LEU A 18 -8.52 2.91 -6.17
N SER A 19 -9.68 2.42 -5.79
CA SER A 19 -10.25 2.81 -4.50
C SER A 19 -9.79 1.81 -3.46
N PHE A 20 -9.75 2.22 -2.19
CA PHE A 20 -9.32 1.33 -1.13
C PHE A 20 -10.04 1.60 0.18
N ILE A 21 -10.08 0.56 1.00
CA ILE A 21 -10.53 0.62 2.39
C ILE A 21 -9.43 -0.03 3.22
N GLN A 22 -8.92 0.69 4.19
CA GLN A 22 -7.92 0.17 5.13
C GLN A 22 -8.56 0.00 6.49
N THR A 23 -8.39 -1.18 7.08
CA THR A 23 -8.85 -1.49 8.42
C THR A 23 -7.65 -1.78 9.30
N THR A 24 -7.55 -1.10 10.43
CA THR A 24 -6.44 -1.25 11.38
C THR A 24 -7.01 -1.66 12.74
N LEU A 25 -6.43 -2.67 13.36
CA LEU A 25 -6.85 -3.11 14.68
C LEU A 25 -6.43 -2.09 15.74
N ASN A 26 -7.39 -1.54 16.46
CA ASN A 26 -7.14 -0.65 17.58
C ASN A 26 -7.19 -1.45 18.88
N LYS A 27 -6.02 -1.76 19.43
CA LYS A 27 -5.92 -2.61 20.64
C LYS A 27 -6.39 -1.93 21.90
N ILE A 28 -6.40 -0.59 21.93
CA ILE A 28 -6.84 0.15 23.10
C ILE A 28 -8.33 -0.01 23.31
N ASN A 29 -9.11 0.10 22.25
CA ASN A 29 -10.57 0.05 22.29
C ASN A 29 -11.13 -1.31 21.90
N ASP A 30 -10.27 -2.25 21.53
CA ASP A 30 -10.65 -3.56 21.00
C ASP A 30 -11.64 -3.41 19.84
N SER A 31 -11.33 -2.49 18.94
CA SER A 31 -12.16 -2.15 17.78
C SER A 31 -11.27 -1.98 16.54
N PHE A 32 -11.88 -1.74 15.39
CA PHE A 32 -11.17 -1.47 14.16
C PHE A 32 -11.36 -0.03 13.74
N ASP A 33 -10.25 0.63 13.40
CA ASP A 33 -10.27 1.93 12.76
C ASP A 33 -10.28 1.73 11.24
N GLU A 34 -11.09 2.48 10.54
CA GLU A 34 -11.24 2.35 9.10
C GLU A 34 -10.96 3.66 8.40
N SER A 35 -10.21 3.59 7.30
CA SER A 35 -10.00 4.73 6.42
C SER A 35 -10.26 4.29 4.98
N SER A 36 -10.63 5.25 4.14
CA SER A 36 -10.89 4.96 2.74
C SER A 36 -10.42 6.09 1.85
N GLY A 37 -10.16 5.77 0.60
CA GLY A 37 -9.68 6.76 -0.33
C GLY A 37 -9.46 6.21 -1.74
N VAL A 38 -8.70 6.98 -2.52
CA VAL A 38 -8.40 6.67 -3.92
C VAL A 38 -6.92 6.83 -4.16
N LEU A 39 -6.33 5.87 -4.87
CA LEU A 39 -4.94 5.87 -5.28
C LEU A 39 -4.87 6.05 -6.80
N THR A 40 -4.09 7.01 -7.28
CA THR A 40 -3.92 7.28 -8.69
C THR A 40 -2.44 7.45 -9.01
N ARG A 41 -1.95 6.78 -10.06
CA ARG A 41 -0.58 6.98 -10.54
C ARG A 41 -0.59 7.97 -11.69
N LYS A 42 0.21 9.02 -11.55
CA LYS A 42 0.33 10.05 -12.58
C LYS A 42 1.34 9.65 -13.64
N GLU A 43 1.36 10.38 -14.76
CA GLU A 43 2.26 10.11 -15.89
C GLU A 43 3.74 10.17 -15.50
N ASP A 44 4.10 11.02 -14.53
CA ASP A 44 5.49 11.15 -14.05
C ASP A 44 5.84 10.11 -12.98
N ASN A 45 4.99 9.10 -12.78
CA ASN A 45 5.08 8.05 -11.77
C ASN A 45 4.86 8.50 -10.33
N THR A 46 4.51 9.76 -10.10
CA THR A 46 4.07 10.19 -8.78
C THR A 46 2.74 9.51 -8.45
N VAL A 47 2.65 8.96 -7.26
CA VAL A 47 1.39 8.35 -6.79
C VAL A 47 0.69 9.33 -5.88
N LYS A 48 -0.58 9.60 -6.21
CA LYS A 48 -1.44 10.45 -5.39
C LYS A 48 -2.43 9.57 -4.65
N ILE A 49 -2.47 9.70 -3.33
CA ILE A 49 -3.45 9.00 -2.50
C ILE A 49 -4.33 10.05 -1.84
N GLU A 50 -5.62 10.03 -2.14
CA GLU A 50 -6.60 10.89 -1.48
C GLU A 50 -7.32 10.09 -0.41
N ILE A 51 -7.13 10.46 0.86
CA ILE A 51 -7.92 9.90 1.95
C ILE A 51 -9.20 10.70 2.06
N ILE A 52 -10.33 10.02 2.00
CA ILE A 52 -11.66 10.65 2.01
C ILE A 52 -12.27 10.56 3.41
N GLU A 53 -12.13 9.41 4.06
CA GLU A 53 -12.63 9.15 5.40
C GLU A 53 -11.52 8.58 6.26
N PRO A 54 -11.40 8.88 7.54
CA PRO A 54 -12.25 9.79 8.32
C PRO A 54 -11.87 11.27 8.17
N PHE A 55 -10.63 11.57 7.82
CA PHE A 55 -10.11 12.93 7.68
C PHE A 55 -9.53 13.09 6.28
N LYS A 56 -9.80 14.23 5.65
CA LYS A 56 -9.33 14.48 4.29
C LYS A 56 -7.86 14.85 4.26
N GLU A 57 -7.08 13.99 3.61
CA GLU A 57 -5.65 14.18 3.41
C GLU A 57 -5.28 13.79 1.99
N ILE A 58 -4.23 14.39 1.46
CA ILE A 58 -3.68 13.99 0.17
C ILE A 58 -2.21 13.67 0.36
N TYR A 59 -1.81 12.49 -0.09
CA TYR A 59 -0.43 12.03 -0.06
C TYR A 59 0.12 12.06 -1.48
N PHE A 60 1.29 12.68 -1.67
CA PHE A 60 2.04 12.61 -2.91
C PHE A 60 3.30 11.79 -2.66
N ILE A 61 3.43 10.69 -3.36
CA ILE A 61 4.51 9.71 -3.17
C ILE A 61 5.38 9.69 -4.41
N ASN A 62 6.67 9.95 -4.25
CA ASN A 62 7.65 9.91 -5.33
C ASN A 62 9.03 9.52 -4.79
N ASN A 63 10.06 9.62 -5.65
CA ASN A 63 11.42 9.24 -5.27
C ASN A 63 12.04 10.12 -4.19
N ASP A 64 11.47 11.29 -3.93
CA ASP A 64 11.97 12.19 -2.87
C ASP A 64 11.35 11.92 -1.51
N GLY A 65 10.27 11.14 -1.47
CA GLY A 65 9.58 10.79 -0.24
C GLY A 65 8.07 10.96 -0.35
N ILE A 66 7.47 11.41 0.75
CA ILE A 66 6.03 11.62 0.84
C ILE A 66 5.74 13.05 1.26
N GLU A 67 4.85 13.72 0.54
CA GLU A 67 4.30 15.01 0.94
C GLU A 67 2.85 14.81 1.32
N ILE A 68 2.48 15.20 2.54
CA ILE A 68 1.14 14.98 3.08
C ILE A 68 0.47 16.33 3.27
N HIS A 69 -0.67 16.52 2.62
CA HIS A 69 -1.50 17.71 2.74
C HIS A 69 -2.71 17.39 3.60
N ASP A 70 -2.74 17.94 4.81
CA ASP A 70 -3.90 17.86 5.70
C ASP A 70 -4.86 18.96 5.33
N LEU A 71 -5.98 18.61 4.72
CA LEU A 71 -6.94 19.58 4.19
C LEU A 71 -7.81 20.20 5.29
N GLU A 72 -7.94 19.53 6.43
CA GLU A 72 -8.75 20.06 7.54
C GLU A 72 -8.02 21.13 8.33
N PHE A 73 -6.72 20.93 8.56
CA PHE A 73 -5.90 21.88 9.32
C PHE A 73 -5.01 22.72 8.41
N ASN A 74 -5.10 22.53 7.11
CA ASN A 74 -4.33 23.29 6.11
C ASN A 74 -2.82 23.23 6.41
N GLN A 75 -2.32 22.05 6.69
CA GLN A 75 -0.91 21.81 7.02
C GLN A 75 -0.27 20.90 5.98
N ILE A 76 1.02 21.08 5.77
CA ILE A 76 1.82 20.22 4.87
C ILE A 76 2.95 19.62 5.68
N LYS A 77 3.09 18.28 5.58
CA LYS A 77 4.17 17.53 6.20
C LYS A 77 4.97 16.84 5.12
N ILE A 78 6.29 16.88 5.23
CA ILE A 78 7.18 16.23 4.27
C ILE A 78 7.99 15.17 5.01
N ILE A 79 8.00 13.94 4.46
CA ILE A 79 8.80 12.84 4.95
C ILE A 79 9.81 12.51 3.86
N ASN A 80 11.10 12.67 4.16
CA ASN A 80 12.15 12.44 3.19
C ASN A 80 12.36 10.95 2.94
N LYS A 81 12.83 10.61 1.75
CA LYS A 81 13.11 9.23 1.35
C LYS A 81 14.02 8.51 2.34
N THR A 82 15.00 9.21 2.90
CA THR A 82 15.93 8.61 3.86
C THR A 82 15.22 8.06 5.10
N ASP A 83 14.12 8.67 5.50
CA ASP A 83 13.32 8.21 6.64
C ASP A 83 12.35 7.08 6.26
N LEU A 84 12.26 6.76 4.97
CA LEU A 84 11.32 5.77 4.44
C LEU A 84 12.02 4.51 3.90
N ILE A 85 13.34 4.40 4.05
CA ILE A 85 14.12 3.29 3.51
C ILE A 85 13.57 1.93 3.96
N ASN A 86 13.16 1.83 5.21
CA ASN A 86 12.63 0.58 5.77
C ASN A 86 11.10 0.51 5.74
N ASN A 87 10.44 1.44 5.06
CA ASN A 87 8.99 1.41 4.92
C ASN A 87 8.62 0.61 3.67
N SER A 88 8.22 -0.63 3.88
CA SER A 88 7.94 -1.54 2.77
C SER A 88 6.78 -1.08 1.90
N MET A 89 5.71 -0.54 2.49
CA MET A 89 4.57 -0.07 1.70
C MET A 89 4.95 1.10 0.80
N TYR A 90 5.76 2.03 1.31
CA TYR A 90 6.28 3.11 0.49
C TYR A 90 7.09 2.55 -0.69
N ASN A 91 7.97 1.60 -0.41
CA ASN A 91 8.80 0.98 -1.44
C ASN A 91 7.96 0.27 -2.50
N PHE A 92 6.94 -0.47 -2.09
CA PHE A 92 6.04 -1.14 -3.04
C PHE A 92 5.30 -0.14 -3.93
N ILE A 93 4.78 0.92 -3.33
CA ILE A 93 4.00 1.93 -4.07
C ILE A 93 4.90 2.74 -5.00
N ASN A 94 6.06 3.17 -4.52
CA ASN A 94 6.96 4.02 -5.31
C ASN A 94 7.76 3.23 -6.35
N ASP A 95 8.36 2.12 -5.94
CA ASP A 95 9.27 1.36 -6.80
C ASP A 95 8.59 0.19 -7.52
N GLY A 96 7.41 -0.20 -7.08
CA GLY A 96 6.73 -1.38 -7.61
C GLY A 96 7.29 -2.67 -7.03
N PHE A 97 6.97 -3.76 -7.70
CA PHE A 97 7.28 -5.12 -7.22
C PHE A 97 8.35 -5.81 -8.05
N SER A 98 9.03 -5.07 -8.93
CA SER A 98 10.05 -5.64 -9.81
C SER A 98 11.45 -5.66 -9.21
N LYS A 99 11.60 -5.12 -7.99
CA LYS A 99 12.90 -5.03 -7.31
C LYS A 99 13.52 -6.42 -7.14
N GLU A 100 14.81 -6.55 -7.44
CA GLU A 100 15.55 -7.77 -7.17
C GLU A 100 15.66 -7.97 -5.67
N GLY A 101 15.62 -9.21 -5.24
CA GLY A 101 15.74 -9.56 -3.83
C GLY A 101 14.45 -9.58 -3.05
N LEU A 102 13.32 -9.26 -3.67
CA LEU A 102 12.03 -9.48 -3.03
C LEU A 102 11.79 -10.98 -2.88
N ASN A 103 11.56 -11.41 -1.65
CA ASN A 103 11.31 -12.82 -1.34
C ASN A 103 9.81 -13.09 -1.46
N ILE A 104 9.40 -13.57 -2.63
CA ILE A 104 7.99 -13.87 -2.91
C ILE A 104 7.77 -15.35 -2.79
N LYS A 105 6.82 -15.74 -1.94
CA LYS A 105 6.41 -17.13 -1.75
C LYS A 105 4.98 -17.30 -2.23
N GLU A 106 4.78 -18.13 -3.24
CA GLU A 106 3.44 -18.43 -3.73
C GLU A 106 2.75 -19.40 -2.79
N ILE A 107 1.47 -19.14 -2.48
CA ILE A 107 0.66 -19.97 -1.60
C ILE A 107 -0.30 -20.80 -2.45
N ASP A 108 -1.01 -20.13 -3.38
CA ASP A 108 -1.87 -20.78 -4.35
C ASP A 108 -1.97 -19.91 -5.60
N ASP A 109 -2.91 -20.21 -6.51
CA ASP A 109 -3.04 -19.48 -7.79
C ASP A 109 -3.37 -18.00 -7.64
N SER A 110 -3.96 -17.60 -6.52
CA SER A 110 -4.44 -16.24 -6.30
C SER A 110 -3.81 -15.55 -5.11
N SER A 111 -2.98 -16.24 -4.33
CA SER A 111 -2.39 -15.67 -3.13
C SER A 111 -0.91 -15.99 -2.99
N PHE A 112 -0.19 -15.05 -2.39
CA PHE A 112 1.25 -15.18 -2.16
C PHE A 112 1.65 -14.24 -1.03
N SER A 113 2.84 -14.46 -0.49
CA SER A 113 3.40 -13.58 0.54
C SER A 113 4.70 -12.97 0.05
N ILE A 114 5.00 -11.78 0.56
CA ILE A 114 6.28 -11.12 0.32
C ILE A 114 6.88 -10.82 1.70
N GLU A 115 8.14 -11.20 1.87
CA GLU A 115 8.92 -10.83 3.04
C GLU A 115 9.90 -9.74 2.64
N GLU A 116 9.86 -8.61 3.34
CA GLU A 116 10.81 -7.51 3.16
C GLU A 116 11.09 -6.86 4.51
N ASN A 117 12.36 -6.65 4.82
CA ASN A 117 12.79 -5.99 6.08
C ASN A 117 12.20 -6.67 7.33
N ASN A 118 12.14 -8.01 7.32
CA ASN A 118 11.57 -8.83 8.40
C ASN A 118 10.06 -8.65 8.60
N ASN A 119 9.39 -8.04 7.64
CA ASN A 119 7.94 -7.91 7.65
C ASN A 119 7.33 -8.81 6.58
N PHE A 120 6.19 -9.39 6.91
CA PHE A 120 5.44 -10.23 5.99
C PHE A 120 4.21 -9.50 5.48
N PHE A 121 4.01 -9.56 4.16
CA PHE A 121 2.84 -9.02 3.51
C PHE A 121 2.15 -10.17 2.79
N TYR A 122 0.89 -10.38 3.11
CA TYR A 122 0.08 -11.41 2.49
C TYR A 122 -0.85 -10.77 1.47
N PHE A 123 -0.76 -11.23 0.22
CA PHE A 123 -1.52 -10.70 -0.91
C PHE A 123 -2.50 -11.75 -1.39
N GLU A 124 -3.73 -11.35 -1.63
CA GLU A 124 -4.74 -12.24 -2.17
C GLU A 124 -5.59 -11.52 -3.21
N PHE A 125 -5.56 -12.00 -4.45
CA PHE A 125 -6.48 -11.54 -5.50
C PHE A 125 -7.80 -12.28 -5.33
N ILE A 126 -8.83 -11.56 -4.89
CA ILE A 126 -10.18 -12.12 -4.77
C ILE A 126 -10.74 -12.37 -6.17
N ASN A 127 -10.46 -11.44 -7.09
CA ASN A 127 -10.72 -11.55 -8.52
C ASN A 127 -9.82 -10.55 -9.25
N GLU A 128 -10.02 -10.37 -10.56
CA GLU A 128 -9.19 -9.46 -11.35
C GLU A 128 -9.25 -7.99 -10.90
N LYS A 129 -10.29 -7.61 -10.18
CA LYS A 129 -10.55 -6.22 -9.79
C LYS A 129 -10.35 -5.95 -8.31
N VAL A 130 -10.13 -6.98 -7.50
CA VAL A 130 -10.06 -6.83 -6.03
C VAL A 130 -8.82 -7.54 -5.49
N LEU A 131 -7.99 -6.77 -4.79
CA LEU A 131 -6.78 -7.27 -4.12
C LEU A 131 -6.87 -6.95 -2.63
N HIS A 132 -6.64 -7.95 -1.81
CA HIS A 132 -6.51 -7.77 -0.36
C HIS A 132 -5.05 -7.90 0.05
N ILE A 133 -4.58 -7.00 0.92
CA ILE A 133 -3.24 -7.05 1.50
C ILE A 133 -3.37 -7.06 3.02
N LYS A 134 -2.81 -8.06 3.67
CA LYS A 134 -2.73 -8.16 5.13
C LYS A 134 -1.29 -8.02 5.56
N TYR A 135 -1.04 -7.21 6.59
CA TYR A 135 0.31 -7.05 7.13
C TYR A 135 0.27 -6.53 8.55
N LYS A 136 1.39 -6.70 9.26
CA LYS A 136 1.62 -6.05 10.55
C LYS A 136 2.55 -4.87 10.32
N ASP A 137 2.23 -3.74 10.93
CA ASP A 137 3.10 -2.57 10.85
C ASP A 137 4.24 -2.64 11.86
N ASN A 138 5.08 -1.60 11.90
CA ASN A 138 6.24 -1.57 12.79
C ASN A 138 5.89 -1.61 14.28
N MET A 139 4.64 -1.32 14.62
CA MET A 139 4.13 -1.39 15.99
C MET A 139 3.43 -2.73 16.26
N ASN A 140 3.59 -3.69 15.36
CA ASN A 140 3.00 -5.03 15.44
C ASN A 140 1.47 -5.00 15.45
N ILE A 141 0.89 -4.03 14.76
CA ILE A 141 -0.56 -3.87 14.64
C ILE A 141 -1.04 -4.43 13.31
N ASP A 142 -2.11 -5.21 13.35
CA ASP A 142 -2.68 -5.83 12.16
C ASP A 142 -3.40 -4.80 11.29
N ASN A 143 -3.10 -4.86 9.99
CA ASN A 143 -3.72 -4.03 8.97
C ASN A 143 -4.26 -4.91 7.84
N LEU A 144 -5.40 -4.50 7.30
CA LEU A 144 -5.96 -5.08 6.09
C LEU A 144 -6.34 -3.96 5.14
N ILE A 145 -5.79 -4.00 3.93
CA ILE A 145 -6.16 -3.03 2.89
C ILE A 145 -6.88 -3.80 1.78
N LYS A 146 -8.05 -3.33 1.41
CA LYS A 146 -8.82 -3.85 0.28
C LYS A 146 -8.77 -2.84 -0.84
N PHE A 147 -8.16 -3.23 -1.97
CA PHE A 147 -8.07 -2.38 -3.15
C PHE A 147 -9.06 -2.85 -4.20
N TYR A 148 -9.72 -1.88 -4.83
CA TYR A 148 -10.73 -2.11 -5.85
C TYR A 148 -10.35 -1.35 -7.11
N LYS A 149 -10.17 -2.06 -8.20
CA LYS A 149 -9.86 -1.48 -9.50
C LYS A 149 -11.10 -0.83 -10.08
N LYS A 150 -10.95 0.39 -10.54
CA LYS A 150 -12.05 1.11 -11.19
C LYS A 150 -12.20 0.79 -12.67
#